data_f0a8757a96ad954dddeb88b6ec041413
#
_entry.id   f0a8757a96ad954dddeb88b6ec041413
#
_cell.length_a   1.000
_cell.length_b   1.000
_cell.length_c   1.000
_cell.angle_alpha   90.00
_cell.angle_beta   90.00
_cell.angle_gamma   90.00
#
_symmetry.space_group_name_H-M   'P 1'
#
loop_
_entity.id
_entity.type
_entity.pdbx_description
1 polymer ?
#
loop_
_entity_poly.entity_id
_entity_poly.type
_entity_poly.pdbx_seq_one_letter_code
_entity_poly.pdbx_strand_id
1 'polypeptide(L)'
;ALPREELKRAIDVLTDMVFHSTYPQCEIDKEVEVIIDEIQSYKDSPSDLIFDEFEETIFKNHALGRKILGKAERLRTFTTADALAFTGKCYRPSNATFFLYGNIDFGRAVRMLEHATAGLSPLAAEKSVPPLPEYEPVERIVEKGTHQAHVIIGTRGLSANDKRKTPLFLLNN
;
A
#
# COMPACT_ATOMS: atom_id res chain seq x y z
N ALA A 1 -20.62 1.71 8.26
CA ALA A 1 -21.29 2.41 9.35
C ALA A 1 -21.97 1.39 10.28
N LEU A 2 -21.99 1.65 11.59
CA LEU A 2 -22.57 0.77 12.61
C LEU A 2 -23.23 1.60 13.73
N PRO A 3 -24.20 1.04 14.48
CA PRO A 3 -24.77 1.66 15.66
C PRO A 3 -23.71 1.89 16.76
N ARG A 4 -23.89 2.93 17.56
CA ARG A 4 -22.95 3.31 18.64
C ARG A 4 -22.72 2.19 19.66
N GLU A 5 -23.76 1.40 19.93
CA GLU A 5 -23.74 0.28 20.87
C GLU A 5 -22.76 -0.82 20.45
N GLU A 6 -22.58 -1.01 19.15
CA GLU A 6 -21.74 -2.04 18.55
C GLU A 6 -20.25 -1.62 18.41
N LEU A 7 -19.88 -0.44 18.92
CA LEU A 7 -18.51 0.06 18.78
C LEU A 7 -17.44 -0.92 19.31
N LYS A 8 -17.72 -1.54 20.48
CA LYS A 8 -16.79 -2.51 21.05
C LYS A 8 -16.59 -3.70 20.12
N ARG A 9 -17.70 -4.26 19.61
CA ARG A 9 -17.66 -5.40 18.69
C ARG A 9 -16.90 -5.07 17.41
N ALA A 10 -17.10 -3.84 16.87
CA ALA A 10 -16.38 -3.39 15.69
C ALA A 10 -14.87 -3.29 15.94
N ILE A 11 -14.46 -2.74 17.08
CA ILE A 11 -13.04 -2.66 17.46
C ILE A 11 -12.46 -4.07 17.60
N ASP A 12 -13.14 -4.97 18.32
CA ASP A 12 -12.67 -6.34 18.53
C ASP A 12 -12.49 -7.07 17.18
N VAL A 13 -13.48 -7.00 16.26
CA VAL A 13 -13.41 -7.64 14.94
C VAL A 13 -12.30 -7.05 14.09
N LEU A 14 -12.19 -5.71 14.00
CA LEU A 14 -11.15 -5.08 13.19
C LEU A 14 -9.74 -5.35 13.73
N THR A 15 -9.58 -5.36 15.04
CA THR A 15 -8.31 -5.69 15.68
C THR A 15 -7.92 -7.15 15.42
N ASP A 16 -8.86 -8.07 15.52
CA ASP A 16 -8.65 -9.47 15.22
C ASP A 16 -8.25 -9.68 13.76
N MET A 17 -8.98 -9.09 12.82
CA MET A 17 -8.67 -9.17 11.39
C MET A 17 -7.29 -8.62 11.05
N VAL A 18 -6.85 -7.53 11.70
CA VAL A 18 -5.56 -6.90 11.38
C VAL A 18 -4.40 -7.62 12.05
N PHE A 19 -4.53 -8.02 13.31
CA PHE A 19 -3.39 -8.49 14.10
C PHE A 19 -3.35 -10.00 14.34
N HIS A 20 -4.46 -10.72 14.11
CA HIS A 20 -4.55 -12.16 14.40
C HIS A 20 -4.91 -13.01 13.16
N SER A 21 -4.84 -12.43 11.96
CA SER A 21 -5.06 -13.19 10.71
C SER A 21 -4.04 -14.33 10.57
N THR A 22 -4.52 -15.50 10.14
CA THR A 22 -3.72 -16.73 10.05
C THR A 22 -3.19 -17.03 8.66
N TYR A 23 -3.72 -16.35 7.63
CA TYR A 23 -3.31 -16.48 6.23
C TYR A 23 -3.20 -17.93 5.73
N PRO A 24 -4.31 -18.72 5.75
CA PRO A 24 -4.27 -20.09 5.26
C PRO A 24 -3.75 -20.16 3.83
N GLN A 25 -2.87 -21.12 3.51
CA GLN A 25 -2.27 -21.24 2.17
C GLN A 25 -3.32 -21.32 1.07
N CYS A 26 -4.39 -22.07 1.28
CA CYS A 26 -5.47 -22.21 0.30
C CYS A 26 -6.18 -20.87 -0.01
N GLU A 27 -6.21 -19.91 0.91
CA GLU A 27 -6.76 -18.58 0.66
C GLU A 27 -5.72 -17.67 -0.03
N ILE A 28 -4.44 -17.80 0.31
CA ILE A 28 -3.35 -17.13 -0.42
C ILE A 28 -3.36 -17.57 -1.89
N ASP A 29 -3.46 -18.87 -2.15
CA ASP A 29 -3.45 -19.40 -3.51
C ASP A 29 -4.62 -18.85 -4.36
N LYS A 30 -5.81 -18.73 -3.78
CA LYS A 30 -6.96 -18.12 -4.44
C LYS A 30 -6.75 -16.64 -4.73
N GLU A 31 -6.26 -15.89 -3.73
CA GLU A 31 -6.01 -14.46 -3.87
C GLU A 31 -4.91 -14.17 -4.89
N VAL A 32 -3.89 -15.01 -4.96
CA VAL A 32 -2.84 -14.92 -5.97
C VAL A 32 -3.40 -14.98 -7.39
N GLU A 33 -4.33 -15.88 -7.67
CA GLU A 33 -4.96 -15.95 -9.00
C GLU A 33 -5.79 -14.69 -9.30
N VAL A 34 -6.53 -14.16 -8.31
CA VAL A 34 -7.28 -12.90 -8.46
C VAL A 34 -6.35 -11.74 -8.80
N ILE A 35 -5.21 -11.62 -8.08
CA ILE A 35 -4.22 -10.56 -8.34
C ILE A 35 -3.56 -10.75 -9.72
N ILE A 36 -3.34 -11.98 -10.16
CA ILE A 36 -2.79 -12.26 -11.49
C ILE A 36 -3.76 -11.82 -12.60
N ASP A 37 -5.06 -12.06 -12.42
CA ASP A 37 -6.10 -11.58 -13.34
C ASP A 37 -6.15 -10.04 -13.36
N GLU A 38 -5.97 -9.40 -12.22
CA GLU A 38 -5.85 -7.93 -12.12
C GLU A 38 -4.61 -7.43 -12.86
N ILE A 39 -3.44 -8.05 -12.68
CA ILE A 39 -2.22 -7.74 -13.44
C ILE A 39 -2.47 -7.84 -14.95
N GLN A 40 -3.19 -8.85 -15.39
CA GLN A 40 -3.51 -9.02 -16.81
C GLN A 40 -4.43 -7.90 -17.31
N SER A 41 -5.45 -7.56 -16.52
CA SER A 41 -6.36 -6.44 -16.83
C SER A 41 -5.61 -5.11 -16.98
N TYR A 42 -4.64 -4.82 -16.09
CA TYR A 42 -3.79 -3.64 -16.23
C TYR A 42 -2.92 -3.66 -17.48
N LYS A 43 -2.40 -4.81 -17.89
CA LYS A 43 -1.63 -4.93 -19.15
C LYS A 43 -2.47 -4.63 -20.38
N ASP A 44 -3.77 -4.90 -20.32
CA ASP A 44 -4.73 -4.65 -21.39
C ASP A 44 -5.26 -3.20 -21.39
N SER A 45 -4.89 -2.39 -20.40
CA SER A 45 -5.21 -0.97 -20.28
C SER A 45 -3.96 -0.09 -20.42
N PRO A 46 -3.57 0.33 -21.64
CA PRO A 46 -2.38 1.14 -21.85
C PRO A 46 -2.41 2.49 -21.12
N SER A 47 -3.60 3.06 -20.92
CA SER A 47 -3.81 4.32 -20.19
C SER A 47 -3.44 4.23 -18.71
N ASP A 48 -3.61 3.07 -18.09
CA ASP A 48 -3.27 2.85 -16.69
C ASP A 48 -1.82 2.38 -16.56
N LEU A 49 -1.42 1.46 -17.43
CA LEU A 49 -0.09 0.88 -17.41
C LEU A 49 1.03 1.93 -17.59
N ILE A 50 0.76 3.02 -18.37
CA ILE A 50 1.76 4.04 -18.62
C ILE A 50 2.19 4.78 -17.34
N PHE A 51 1.31 4.92 -16.35
CA PHE A 51 1.65 5.52 -15.05
C PHE A 51 2.61 4.61 -14.27
N ASP A 52 2.33 3.32 -14.20
CA ASP A 52 3.22 2.34 -13.55
C ASP A 52 4.61 2.30 -14.21
N GLU A 53 4.65 2.33 -15.55
CA GLU A 53 5.90 2.33 -16.30
C GLU A 53 6.68 3.65 -16.15
N PHE A 54 5.98 4.77 -16.00
CA PHE A 54 6.58 6.06 -15.71
C PHE A 54 7.19 6.07 -14.30
N GLU A 55 6.47 5.60 -13.28
CA GLU A 55 6.98 5.51 -11.91
C GLU A 55 8.19 4.56 -11.81
N GLU A 56 8.14 3.41 -12.46
CA GLU A 56 9.28 2.47 -12.56
C GLU A 56 10.52 3.15 -13.18
N THR A 57 10.30 4.03 -14.14
CA THR A 57 11.37 4.74 -14.85
C THR A 57 12.01 5.82 -13.99
N ILE A 58 11.21 6.69 -13.36
CA ILE A 58 11.74 7.81 -12.56
C ILE A 58 12.27 7.38 -11.19
N PHE A 59 11.81 6.24 -10.65
CA PHE A 59 12.27 5.65 -9.39
C PHE A 59 13.01 4.32 -9.60
N LYS A 60 13.76 4.23 -10.68
CA LYS A 60 14.54 3.05 -11.04
C LYS A 60 15.35 2.53 -9.85
N ASN A 61 15.28 1.21 -9.60
CA ASN A 61 15.96 0.52 -8.50
C ASN A 61 15.54 0.97 -7.08
N HIS A 62 14.43 1.68 -6.93
CA HIS A 62 13.90 2.08 -5.64
C HIS A 62 12.52 1.46 -5.39
N ALA A 63 12.13 1.37 -4.10
CA ALA A 63 10.84 0.80 -3.71
C ALA A 63 9.63 1.55 -4.31
N LEU A 64 9.73 2.87 -4.49
CA LEU A 64 8.68 3.70 -5.10
C LEU A 64 8.43 3.39 -6.57
N GLY A 65 9.40 2.83 -7.29
CA GLY A 65 9.22 2.42 -8.69
C GLY A 65 8.76 0.96 -8.85
N ARG A 66 8.39 0.28 -7.77
CA ARG A 66 7.88 -1.09 -7.86
C ARG A 66 6.39 -1.06 -8.16
N LYS A 67 5.96 -1.88 -9.10
CA LYS A 67 4.53 -2.08 -9.38
C LYS A 67 3.82 -2.56 -8.12
N ILE A 68 2.67 -1.95 -7.81
CA ILE A 68 1.88 -2.25 -6.61
C ILE A 68 1.43 -3.71 -6.60
N LEU A 69 0.95 -4.22 -7.72
CA LEU A 69 0.52 -5.62 -7.87
C LEU A 69 1.68 -6.62 -7.90
N GLY A 70 2.92 -6.15 -8.02
CA GLY A 70 4.10 -7.01 -8.09
C GLY A 70 4.27 -7.74 -9.44
N LYS A 71 4.79 -8.97 -9.37
CA LYS A 71 5.03 -9.84 -10.54
C LYS A 71 4.38 -11.19 -10.32
N ALA A 72 3.65 -11.70 -11.33
CA ALA A 72 2.92 -12.95 -11.26
C ALA A 72 3.81 -14.15 -10.85
N GLU A 73 5.04 -14.20 -11.37
CA GLU A 73 5.99 -15.29 -11.06
C GLU A 73 6.35 -15.31 -9.58
N ARG A 74 6.50 -14.13 -8.96
CA ARG A 74 6.79 -14.01 -7.54
C ARG A 74 5.56 -14.26 -6.67
N LEU A 75 4.39 -13.79 -7.09
CA LEU A 75 3.14 -14.01 -6.36
C LEU A 75 2.87 -15.50 -6.16
N ARG A 76 3.09 -16.32 -7.19
CA ARG A 76 2.93 -17.78 -7.12
C ARG A 76 3.87 -18.49 -6.14
N THR A 77 4.87 -17.80 -5.63
CA THR A 77 5.81 -18.36 -4.64
C THR A 77 5.49 -17.96 -3.21
N PHE A 78 4.47 -17.11 -2.99
CA PHE A 78 4.13 -16.66 -1.65
C PHE A 78 3.48 -17.75 -0.80
N THR A 79 3.88 -17.78 0.44
CA THR A 79 3.43 -18.76 1.42
C THR A 79 2.82 -18.09 2.65
N THR A 80 2.07 -18.85 3.43
CA THR A 80 1.62 -18.45 4.77
C THR A 80 2.78 -17.91 5.61
N ALA A 81 3.96 -18.54 5.54
CA ALA A 81 5.13 -18.12 6.31
C ALA A 81 5.61 -16.71 5.88
N ASP A 82 5.57 -16.37 4.58
CA ASP A 82 5.93 -15.05 4.08
C ASP A 82 4.94 -13.98 4.58
N ALA A 83 3.63 -14.28 4.53
CA ALA A 83 2.59 -13.38 5.03
C ALA A 83 2.74 -13.13 6.53
N LEU A 84 2.94 -14.18 7.33
CA LEU A 84 3.15 -14.08 8.78
C LEU A 84 4.45 -13.35 9.12
N ALA A 85 5.54 -13.56 8.38
CA ALA A 85 6.79 -12.83 8.56
C ALA A 85 6.62 -11.32 8.29
N PHE A 86 5.89 -10.96 7.23
CA PHE A 86 5.60 -9.57 6.90
C PHE A 86 4.71 -8.91 7.97
N THR A 87 3.59 -9.53 8.32
CA THR A 87 2.65 -8.96 9.30
C THR A 87 3.27 -8.90 10.70
N GLY A 88 4.01 -9.93 11.11
CA GLY A 88 4.76 -9.94 12.37
C GLY A 88 5.81 -8.83 12.47
N LYS A 89 6.33 -8.35 11.34
CA LYS A 89 7.25 -7.20 11.30
C LYS A 89 6.52 -5.87 11.25
N CYS A 90 5.45 -5.75 10.47
CA CYS A 90 4.84 -4.48 10.09
C CYS A 90 3.54 -4.16 10.83
N TYR A 91 2.74 -5.18 11.20
CA TYR A 91 1.43 -5.02 11.83
C TYR A 91 1.58 -4.95 13.35
N ARG A 92 1.85 -3.77 13.84
CA ARG A 92 2.07 -3.47 15.26
C ARG A 92 1.28 -2.23 15.66
N PRO A 93 0.82 -2.11 16.91
CA PRO A 93 0.10 -0.92 17.37
C PRO A 93 0.88 0.37 17.13
N SER A 94 2.20 0.34 17.31
CA SER A 94 3.11 1.48 17.07
C SER A 94 3.19 1.92 15.59
N ASN A 95 2.73 1.09 14.66
CA ASN A 95 2.68 1.36 13.21
C ASN A 95 1.24 1.39 12.67
N ALA A 96 0.24 1.40 13.55
CA ALA A 96 -1.17 1.44 13.20
C ALA A 96 -1.76 2.81 13.56
N THR A 97 -2.70 3.27 12.75
CA THR A 97 -3.51 4.45 13.02
C THR A 97 -4.98 4.03 13.03
N PHE A 98 -5.65 4.29 14.15
CA PHE A 98 -7.07 4.04 14.29
C PHE A 98 -7.83 5.33 14.04
N PHE A 99 -8.74 5.31 13.07
CA PHE A 99 -9.62 6.42 12.76
C PHE A 99 -11.07 6.05 13.08
N LEU A 100 -11.71 6.85 13.95
CA LEU A 100 -13.10 6.69 14.32
C LEU A 100 -13.85 8.02 14.12
N TYR A 101 -14.97 7.96 13.41
CA TYR A 101 -15.82 9.11 13.17
C TYR A 101 -17.25 8.80 13.59
N GLY A 102 -17.85 9.69 14.41
CA GLY A 102 -19.23 9.56 14.86
C GLY A 102 -19.48 10.15 16.25
N ASN A 103 -20.65 9.87 16.80
CA ASN A 103 -21.00 10.28 18.16
C ASN A 103 -20.36 9.31 19.19
N ILE A 104 -19.07 9.49 19.42
CA ILE A 104 -18.24 8.59 20.25
C ILE A 104 -17.54 9.43 21.31
N ASP A 105 -17.53 8.95 22.56
CA ASP A 105 -16.66 9.49 23.60
C ASP A 105 -15.21 9.07 23.32
N PHE A 106 -14.35 10.05 23.13
CA PHE A 106 -12.94 9.83 22.76
C PHE A 106 -12.19 9.00 23.82
N GLY A 107 -12.33 9.34 25.10
CA GLY A 107 -11.65 8.62 26.17
C GLY A 107 -12.11 7.15 26.29
N ARG A 108 -13.39 6.88 26.04
CA ARG A 108 -13.90 5.52 25.97
C ARG A 108 -13.33 4.76 24.77
N ALA A 109 -13.29 5.38 23.60
CA ALA A 109 -12.72 4.76 22.41
C ALA A 109 -11.23 4.40 22.58
N VAL A 110 -10.43 5.32 23.15
CA VAL A 110 -9.03 5.07 23.47
C VAL A 110 -8.87 3.87 24.38
N ARG A 111 -9.58 3.81 25.51
CA ARG A 111 -9.50 2.66 26.44
C ARG A 111 -9.88 1.34 25.79
N MET A 112 -10.88 1.35 24.90
CA MET A 112 -11.27 0.13 24.16
C MET A 112 -10.17 -0.35 23.21
N LEU A 113 -9.52 0.57 22.50
CA LEU A 113 -8.41 0.27 21.59
C LEU A 113 -7.18 -0.20 22.36
N GLU A 114 -6.81 0.46 23.46
CA GLU A 114 -5.73 0.04 24.33
C GLU A 114 -5.96 -1.37 24.87
N HIS A 115 -7.18 -1.68 25.29
CA HIS A 115 -7.53 -3.02 25.75
C HIS A 115 -7.43 -4.07 24.63
N ALA A 116 -7.95 -3.76 23.43
CA ALA A 116 -7.93 -4.65 22.29
C ALA A 116 -6.51 -4.92 21.76
N THR A 117 -5.56 -4.01 22.02
CA THR A 117 -4.16 -4.12 21.56
C THR A 117 -3.17 -4.47 22.66
N ALA A 118 -3.62 -4.64 23.92
CA ALA A 118 -2.75 -4.82 25.09
C ALA A 118 -1.81 -6.03 25.03
N GLY A 119 -2.22 -7.12 24.33
CA GLY A 119 -1.42 -8.33 24.13
C GLY A 119 -0.41 -8.25 22.99
N LEU A 120 -0.40 -7.15 22.22
CA LEU A 120 0.44 -7.03 21.04
C LEU A 120 1.83 -6.48 21.39
N SER A 121 2.83 -6.88 20.59
CA SER A 121 4.21 -6.44 20.82
C SER A 121 4.33 -4.91 20.71
N PRO A 122 4.90 -4.22 21.74
CA PRO A 122 5.10 -2.78 21.73
C PRO A 122 6.29 -2.34 20.89
N LEU A 123 7.09 -3.27 20.36
CA LEU A 123 8.28 -2.93 19.59
C LEU A 123 7.89 -2.10 18.37
N ALA A 124 8.64 -1.01 18.15
CA ALA A 124 8.47 -0.21 16.96
C ALA A 124 8.82 -1.00 15.70
N ALA A 125 8.02 -0.83 14.63
CA ALA A 125 8.41 -1.35 13.33
C ALA A 125 9.66 -0.59 12.85
N GLU A 126 10.66 -1.32 12.35
CA GLU A 126 11.81 -0.70 11.71
C GLU A 126 11.35 0.04 10.44
N LYS A 127 11.51 1.36 10.46
CA LYS A 127 11.25 2.21 9.29
C LYS A 127 12.59 2.56 8.67
N SER A 128 13.03 1.75 7.73
CA SER A 128 14.17 2.09 6.87
C SER A 128 13.64 2.45 5.49
N VAL A 129 13.72 3.72 5.14
CA VAL A 129 13.45 4.17 3.77
C VAL A 129 14.81 4.45 3.14
N PRO A 130 15.25 3.63 2.17
CA PRO A 130 16.50 3.89 1.47
C PRO A 130 16.43 5.26 0.78
N PRO A 131 17.57 5.97 0.67
CA PRO A 131 17.61 7.23 -0.07
C PRO A 131 17.26 7.00 -1.53
N LEU A 132 16.64 8.02 -2.14
CA LEU A 132 16.38 7.99 -3.58
C LEU A 132 17.71 7.95 -4.33
N PRO A 133 17.85 7.11 -5.38
CA PRO A 133 18.99 7.12 -6.25
C PRO A 133 19.09 8.47 -6.99
N GLU A 134 20.25 8.77 -7.56
CA GLU A 134 20.42 9.94 -8.40
C GLU A 134 19.40 9.95 -9.54
N TYR A 135 18.92 11.12 -9.90
CA TYR A 135 17.94 11.27 -10.98
C TYR A 135 18.64 11.38 -12.32
N GLU A 136 18.35 10.45 -13.21
CA GLU A 136 18.81 10.48 -14.59
C GLU A 136 17.59 10.68 -15.51
N PRO A 137 17.58 11.71 -16.37
CA PRO A 137 16.56 11.85 -17.41
C PRO A 137 16.57 10.64 -18.36
N VAL A 138 15.41 10.11 -18.65
CA VAL A 138 15.25 8.94 -19.52
C VAL A 138 14.10 9.19 -20.49
N GLU A 139 14.29 8.81 -21.74
CA GLU A 139 13.22 8.63 -22.72
C GLU A 139 12.95 7.15 -22.90
N ARG A 140 11.69 6.73 -22.80
CA ARG A 140 11.26 5.34 -22.97
C ARG A 140 10.10 5.30 -23.96
N ILE A 141 10.31 4.59 -25.06
CA ILE A 141 9.27 4.34 -26.07
C ILE A 141 8.93 2.86 -26.02
N VAL A 142 7.64 2.54 -25.89
CA VAL A 142 7.13 1.18 -25.90
C VAL A 142 6.10 1.05 -27.01
N GLU A 143 6.38 0.21 -27.98
CA GLU A 143 5.43 -0.07 -29.07
C GLU A 143 4.46 -1.16 -28.63
N LYS A 144 3.16 -0.84 -28.71
CA LYS A 144 2.06 -1.75 -28.45
C LYS A 144 1.09 -1.68 -29.63
N GLY A 145 0.54 -2.80 -30.05
CA GLY A 145 -0.43 -2.87 -31.14
C GLY A 145 -1.80 -2.24 -30.81
N THR A 146 -1.81 -1.06 -30.23
CA THR A 146 -3.02 -0.31 -29.83
C THR A 146 -3.30 0.83 -30.79
N HIS A 147 -4.57 1.27 -30.86
CA HIS A 147 -4.99 2.36 -31.74
C HIS A 147 -4.67 3.78 -31.22
N GLN A 148 -4.25 3.91 -29.95
CA GLN A 148 -4.01 5.20 -29.33
C GLN A 148 -2.56 5.28 -28.83
N ALA A 149 -1.95 6.47 -28.95
CA ALA A 149 -0.70 6.79 -28.33
C ALA A 149 -0.95 7.44 -26.97
N HIS A 150 -0.24 6.96 -25.94
CA HIS A 150 -0.27 7.54 -24.61
C HIS A 150 1.11 8.11 -24.32
N VAL A 151 1.18 9.33 -23.79
CA VAL A 151 2.44 10.04 -23.51
C VAL A 151 2.38 10.62 -22.10
N ILE A 152 3.42 10.38 -21.31
CA ILE A 152 3.65 11.06 -20.04
C ILE A 152 4.99 11.78 -20.12
N ILE A 153 5.00 13.04 -19.71
CA ILE A 153 6.21 13.85 -19.54
C ILE A 153 6.21 14.35 -18.11
N GLY A 154 7.28 14.10 -17.37
CA GLY A 154 7.36 14.51 -15.99
C GLY A 154 8.73 14.30 -15.38
N THR A 155 8.87 14.64 -14.12
CA THR A 155 10.09 14.50 -13.33
C THR A 155 9.74 14.18 -11.88
N ARG A 156 10.75 13.87 -11.06
CA ARG A 156 10.55 13.72 -9.61
C ARG A 156 10.06 15.03 -9.01
N GLY A 157 8.98 14.95 -8.27
CA GLY A 157 8.44 16.07 -7.52
C GLY A 157 9.13 16.30 -6.19
N LEU A 158 8.56 17.20 -5.40
CA LEU A 158 9.00 17.48 -4.04
C LEU A 158 8.37 16.51 -3.04
N SER A 159 9.07 16.25 -1.93
CA SER A 159 8.53 15.46 -0.83
C SER A 159 7.20 16.07 -0.32
N ALA A 160 6.30 15.22 0.16
CA ALA A 160 5.03 15.64 0.76
C ALA A 160 5.21 16.64 1.93
N ASN A 161 6.36 16.60 2.61
CA ASN A 161 6.71 17.49 3.71
C ASN A 161 7.46 18.76 3.26
N ASP A 162 7.78 18.91 1.98
CA ASP A 162 8.48 20.10 1.48
C ASP A 162 7.51 21.28 1.43
N LYS A 163 7.94 22.41 2.00
CA LYS A 163 7.15 23.65 2.04
C LYS A 163 6.87 24.23 0.64
N ARG A 164 7.69 23.86 -0.35
CA ARG A 164 7.56 24.30 -1.74
C ARG A 164 6.53 23.48 -2.56
N LYS A 165 5.92 22.47 -1.99
CA LYS A 165 4.93 21.63 -2.69
C LYS A 165 3.74 22.44 -3.23
N THR A 166 3.26 23.44 -2.48
CA THR A 166 2.12 24.27 -2.89
C THR A 166 2.42 25.07 -4.17
N PRO A 167 3.55 25.80 -4.27
CA PRO A 167 3.99 26.38 -5.54
C PRO A 167 4.13 25.37 -6.68
N LEU A 168 4.62 24.15 -6.41
CA LEU A 168 4.73 23.10 -7.42
C LEU A 168 3.35 22.67 -7.94
N PHE A 169 2.36 22.50 -7.06
CA PHE A 169 0.98 22.19 -7.48
C PHE A 169 0.38 23.30 -8.35
N LEU A 170 0.63 24.57 -8.02
CA LEU A 170 0.17 25.71 -8.83
C LEU A 170 0.85 25.75 -10.19
N LEU A 171 2.10 25.34 -10.29
CA LEU A 171 2.83 25.27 -11.56
C LEU A 171 2.30 24.13 -12.45
N ASN A 172 1.84 23.05 -11.85
CA ASN A 172 1.38 21.84 -12.56
C ASN A 172 -0.07 21.97 -13.06
N ASN A 173 -0.83 22.95 -12.62
CA ASN A 173 -2.18 23.27 -13.12
C ASN A 173 -2.13 24.27 -14.28
#